data_5803ea6a3eb34f7712998f4d53cb4793
#
_entry.id   5803ea6a3eb34f7712998f4d53cb4793
#
_cell.length_a   1.000
_cell.length_b   1.000
_cell.length_c   1.000
_cell.angle_alpha   90.00
_cell.angle_beta   90.00
_cell.angle_gamma   90.00
#
_symmetry.space_group_name_H-M   'P 1'
#
loop_
_entity.id
_entity.type
_entity.pdbx_description
1 polymer ?
#
loop_
_entity_poly.entity_id
_entity_poly.type
_entity_poly.pdbx_seq_one_letter_code
_entity_poly.pdbx_strand_id
1 'polypeptide(L)'
;MGIESIQSRIAQIEAGFASLTPPAPPAPNGVFQAAMNQAAMPADDIAPSGVSVSGFSRDVLRAIGAPETASNMQAMSAWVKSEGTKATFNPLATCRAAPGASDMNSVGVKNFVSYEQGVHTTVGAIQNGLYQKVITALRRGDDAYAVADAIEASPWGTGGLVRSVLRSRGVSEKSS
;
A
#
# COMPACT_ATOMS: atom_id res chain seq x y z
N MET A 1 -3.29 -19.08 68.76
CA MET A 1 -2.94 -18.33 67.52
C MET A 1 -3.89 -18.81 66.44
N GLY A 2 -4.86 -17.95 66.15
CA GLY A 2 -6.12 -18.34 65.64
C GLY A 2 -6.28 -18.29 64.12
N ILE A 3 -7.18 -19.11 63.67
CA ILE A 3 -7.74 -19.19 62.32
C ILE A 3 -8.22 -17.81 61.81
N GLU A 4 -8.62 -16.94 62.72
CA GLU A 4 -9.04 -15.53 62.43
C GLU A 4 -7.94 -14.65 61.77
N SER A 5 -6.67 -14.89 62.14
CA SER A 5 -5.55 -14.14 61.53
C SER A 5 -5.25 -14.57 60.08
N ILE A 6 -5.58 -15.83 59.73
CA ILE A 6 -5.40 -16.36 58.40
C ILE A 6 -6.52 -15.87 57.49
N GLN A 7 -7.77 -15.85 57.99
CA GLN A 7 -8.91 -15.33 57.21
C GLN A 7 -8.79 -13.84 56.92
N SER A 8 -8.27 -13.05 57.89
CA SER A 8 -7.99 -11.64 57.67
C SER A 8 -6.92 -11.39 56.58
N ARG A 9 -5.89 -12.23 56.51
CA ARG A 9 -4.85 -12.15 55.52
C ARG A 9 -5.35 -12.55 54.12
N ILE A 10 -6.21 -13.57 54.03
CA ILE A 10 -6.84 -13.98 52.76
C ILE A 10 -7.71 -12.85 52.24
N ALA A 11 -8.55 -12.22 53.06
CA ALA A 11 -9.39 -11.10 52.67
C ALA A 11 -8.56 -9.88 52.19
N GLN A 12 -7.39 -9.61 52.80
CA GLN A 12 -6.47 -8.55 52.35
C GLN A 12 -5.83 -8.86 51.00
N ILE A 13 -5.50 -10.12 50.74
CA ILE A 13 -4.93 -10.55 49.46
C ILE A 13 -6.00 -10.47 48.38
N GLU A 14 -7.21 -10.91 48.61
CA GLU A 14 -8.33 -10.84 47.67
C GLU A 14 -8.71 -9.39 47.34
N ALA A 15 -8.71 -8.48 48.35
CA ALA A 15 -8.91 -7.06 48.11
C ALA A 15 -7.78 -6.43 47.31
N GLY A 16 -6.55 -6.92 47.47
CA GLY A 16 -5.40 -6.52 46.66
C GLY A 16 -5.51 -6.95 45.20
N PHE A 17 -6.04 -8.13 44.95
CA PHE A 17 -6.27 -8.62 43.56
C PHE A 17 -7.44 -7.92 42.88
N ALA A 18 -8.49 -7.52 43.62
CA ALA A 18 -9.62 -6.77 43.06
C ALA A 18 -9.23 -5.37 42.54
N SER A 19 -8.13 -4.80 43.07
CA SER A 19 -7.58 -3.51 42.60
C SER A 19 -6.62 -3.65 41.38
N LEU A 20 -6.27 -4.86 40.96
CA LEU A 20 -5.45 -5.18 39.81
C LEU A 20 -6.30 -5.54 38.57
N THR A 21 -7.49 -4.96 38.43
CA THR A 21 -8.23 -5.07 37.18
C THR A 21 -7.34 -4.38 36.09
N PRO A 22 -6.81 -5.11 35.09
CA PRO A 22 -6.07 -4.47 34.02
C PRO A 22 -6.96 -3.38 33.41
N PRO A 23 -6.43 -2.20 33.10
CA PRO A 23 -7.22 -1.22 32.36
C PRO A 23 -7.75 -1.91 31.11
N ALA A 24 -9.04 -1.68 30.81
CA ALA A 24 -9.65 -2.21 29.59
C ALA A 24 -8.73 -1.84 28.41
N PRO A 25 -8.44 -2.78 27.50
CA PRO A 25 -7.62 -2.45 26.34
C PRO A 25 -8.24 -1.25 25.66
N PRO A 26 -7.45 -0.22 25.29
CA PRO A 26 -7.97 0.93 24.58
C PRO A 26 -8.71 0.43 23.34
N ALA A 27 -9.89 1.00 23.07
CA ALA A 27 -10.64 0.69 21.85
C ALA A 27 -9.66 0.77 20.66
N PRO A 28 -9.73 -0.15 19.70
CA PRO A 28 -8.80 -0.15 18.56
C PRO A 28 -8.95 1.18 17.83
N ASN A 29 -8.03 2.07 18.08
CA ASN A 29 -7.93 3.36 17.41
C ASN A 29 -7.63 3.07 15.94
N GLY A 30 -8.08 3.94 15.04
CA GLY A 30 -7.90 3.79 13.59
C GLY A 30 -6.46 3.47 13.16
N VAL A 31 -5.46 3.84 13.98
CA VAL A 31 -4.03 3.50 13.81
C VAL A 31 -3.76 1.99 13.94
N PHE A 32 -4.37 1.32 14.93
CA PHE A 32 -4.23 -0.14 15.10
C PHE A 32 -4.95 -0.90 13.98
N GLN A 33 -6.14 -0.45 13.61
CA GLN A 33 -6.89 -1.03 12.50
C GLN A 33 -6.16 -0.81 11.16
N ALA A 34 -5.56 0.36 10.96
CA ALA A 34 -4.71 0.63 9.79
C ALA A 34 -3.47 -0.26 9.78
N ALA A 35 -2.82 -0.49 10.93
CA ALA A 35 -1.67 -1.39 11.05
C ALA A 35 -2.06 -2.85 10.81
N MET A 36 -3.21 -3.30 11.30
CA MET A 36 -3.74 -4.65 11.04
C MET A 36 -4.12 -4.84 9.57
N ASN A 37 -4.72 -3.84 8.93
CA ASN A 37 -5.02 -3.87 7.50
C ASN A 37 -3.73 -3.85 6.66
N GLN A 38 -2.68 -3.19 7.13
CA GLN A 38 -1.35 -3.19 6.50
C GLN A 38 -0.64 -4.55 6.67
N ALA A 39 -0.79 -5.21 7.81
CA ALA A 39 -0.28 -6.57 8.07
C ALA A 39 -1.05 -7.66 7.29
N ALA A 40 -2.30 -7.41 6.93
CA ALA A 40 -3.11 -8.30 6.09
C ALA A 40 -2.80 -8.17 4.58
N MET A 41 -1.84 -7.31 4.18
CA MET A 41 -1.36 -7.29 2.80
C MET A 41 -0.61 -8.61 2.51
N PRO A 42 -0.84 -9.24 1.34
CA PRO A 42 -0.12 -10.46 0.99
C PRO A 42 1.39 -10.20 1.08
N ALA A 43 2.10 -11.20 1.61
CA ALA A 43 3.56 -11.22 1.66
C ALA A 43 4.13 -10.74 0.33
N ASP A 44 5.20 -9.96 0.37
CA ASP A 44 5.81 -9.25 -0.77
C ASP A 44 5.72 -10.06 -2.07
N ASP A 45 4.71 -9.70 -2.87
CA ASP A 45 4.55 -10.24 -4.21
C ASP A 45 5.64 -9.59 -5.07
N ILE A 46 6.62 -10.39 -5.49
CA ILE A 46 7.68 -9.91 -6.37
C ILE A 46 7.10 -9.78 -7.79
N ALA A 47 7.10 -8.59 -8.31
CA ALA A 47 6.69 -8.35 -9.69
C ALA A 47 7.60 -9.08 -10.69
N PRO A 48 7.12 -9.42 -11.90
CA PRO A 48 7.95 -10.04 -12.95
C PRO A 48 9.19 -9.21 -13.30
N SER A 49 9.18 -7.92 -13.00
CA SER A 49 10.32 -6.97 -13.10
C SER A 49 11.41 -7.19 -12.05
N GLY A 50 11.26 -8.16 -11.12
CA GLY A 50 12.20 -8.43 -10.04
C GLY A 50 12.11 -7.48 -8.86
N VAL A 51 11.04 -6.68 -8.75
CA VAL A 51 10.85 -5.64 -7.75
C VAL A 51 9.80 -6.04 -6.73
N SER A 52 10.04 -5.76 -5.43
CA SER A 52 8.99 -5.86 -4.41
C SER A 52 7.88 -4.86 -4.70
N VAL A 53 6.66 -5.35 -4.92
CA VAL A 53 5.49 -4.53 -5.25
C VAL A 53 5.18 -3.56 -4.12
N SER A 54 5.21 -4.04 -2.86
CA SER A 54 4.91 -3.22 -1.70
C SER A 54 5.99 -2.15 -1.46
N GLY A 55 7.27 -2.51 -1.60
CA GLY A 55 8.39 -1.57 -1.50
C GLY A 55 8.29 -0.46 -2.55
N PHE A 56 8.14 -0.84 -3.80
CA PHE A 56 8.00 0.10 -4.90
C PHE A 56 6.78 1.03 -4.74
N SER A 57 5.64 0.48 -4.33
CA SER A 57 4.42 1.26 -4.10
C SER A 57 4.63 2.33 -3.04
N ARG A 58 5.24 1.98 -1.90
CA ARG A 58 5.56 2.92 -0.82
C ARG A 58 6.49 4.04 -1.29
N ASP A 59 7.56 3.68 -2.00
CA ASP A 59 8.56 4.65 -2.43
C ASP A 59 7.99 5.64 -3.48
N VAL A 60 7.16 5.15 -4.41
CA VAL A 60 6.44 6.01 -5.36
C VAL A 60 5.45 6.92 -4.62
N LEU A 61 4.62 6.37 -3.72
CA LEU A 61 3.64 7.16 -2.95
C LEU A 61 4.31 8.25 -2.14
N ARG A 62 5.39 7.92 -1.42
CA ARG A 62 6.18 8.87 -0.64
C ARG A 62 6.75 9.98 -1.52
N ALA A 63 7.31 9.63 -2.67
CA ALA A 63 7.93 10.59 -3.58
C ALA A 63 6.93 11.56 -4.23
N ILE A 64 5.67 11.16 -4.43
CA ILE A 64 4.61 12.06 -4.93
C ILE A 64 3.83 12.78 -3.82
N GLY A 65 4.18 12.55 -2.54
CA GLY A 65 3.49 13.14 -1.39
C GLY A 65 2.08 12.58 -1.17
N ALA A 66 1.88 11.29 -1.46
CA ALA A 66 0.63 10.57 -1.21
C ALA A 66 0.75 9.66 0.02
N PRO A 67 -0.33 9.47 0.83
CA PRO A 67 -0.28 8.64 2.02
C PRO A 67 -0.22 7.14 1.67
N GLU A 68 0.47 6.37 2.51
CA GLU A 68 0.59 4.90 2.40
C GLU A 68 -0.65 4.20 2.99
N THR A 69 -1.85 4.56 2.56
CA THR A 69 -3.10 3.94 3.02
C THR A 69 -3.31 2.56 2.40
N ALA A 70 -4.18 1.74 3.02
CA ALA A 70 -4.57 0.46 2.45
C ALA A 70 -5.13 0.61 1.03
N SER A 71 -5.97 1.64 0.78
CA SER A 71 -6.53 1.92 -0.55
C SER A 71 -5.45 2.22 -1.57
N ASN A 72 -4.48 3.08 -1.25
CA ASN A 72 -3.37 3.39 -2.16
C ASN A 72 -2.47 2.17 -2.42
N MET A 73 -2.15 1.40 -1.38
CA MET A 73 -1.35 0.19 -1.54
C MET A 73 -2.06 -0.85 -2.41
N GLN A 74 -3.38 -1.01 -2.25
CA GLN A 74 -4.20 -1.88 -3.11
C GLN A 74 -4.21 -1.38 -4.56
N ALA A 75 -4.43 -0.08 -4.79
CA ALA A 75 -4.42 0.51 -6.11
C ALA A 75 -3.07 0.35 -6.82
N MET A 76 -1.97 0.69 -6.15
CA MET A 76 -0.61 0.56 -6.69
C MET A 76 -0.26 -0.90 -7.00
N SER A 77 -0.56 -1.81 -6.08
CA SER A 77 -0.33 -3.24 -6.29
C SER A 77 -1.18 -3.80 -7.45
N ALA A 78 -2.43 -3.36 -7.59
CA ALA A 78 -3.27 -3.74 -8.71
C ALA A 78 -2.73 -3.16 -10.03
N TRP A 79 -2.22 -1.94 -10.02
CA TRP A 79 -1.62 -1.30 -11.19
C TRP A 79 -0.36 -2.06 -11.65
N VAL A 80 0.59 -2.33 -10.75
CA VAL A 80 1.76 -3.16 -11.06
C VAL A 80 1.36 -4.53 -11.61
N LYS A 81 0.35 -5.16 -11.03
CA LYS A 81 -0.17 -6.46 -11.48
C LYS A 81 -0.76 -6.38 -12.88
N SER A 82 -1.50 -5.30 -13.18
CA SER A 82 -2.13 -5.11 -14.49
C SER A 82 -1.11 -4.86 -15.61
N GLU A 83 0.01 -4.21 -15.31
CA GLU A 83 1.10 -4.00 -16.28
C GLU A 83 1.86 -5.29 -16.58
N GLY A 84 2.10 -6.15 -15.59
CA GLY A 84 2.69 -7.47 -15.75
C GLY A 84 4.03 -7.50 -16.48
N THR A 85 4.73 -6.37 -16.54
CA THR A 85 5.97 -6.20 -17.31
C THR A 85 7.14 -6.96 -16.69
N LYS A 86 8.02 -7.51 -17.53
CA LYS A 86 9.31 -8.09 -17.15
C LYS A 86 10.47 -7.10 -17.26
N ALA A 87 10.20 -5.83 -17.58
CA ALA A 87 11.22 -4.80 -17.69
C ALA A 87 11.92 -4.58 -16.34
N THR A 88 13.24 -4.72 -16.32
CA THR A 88 14.05 -4.67 -15.11
C THR A 88 13.85 -3.34 -14.37
N PHE A 89 13.54 -3.40 -13.07
CA PHE A 89 13.26 -2.26 -12.19
C PHE A 89 12.16 -1.30 -12.68
N ASN A 90 11.27 -1.79 -13.57
CA ASN A 90 10.22 -0.97 -14.20
C ASN A 90 8.84 -1.65 -14.09
N PRO A 91 8.28 -1.81 -12.89
CA PRO A 91 7.03 -2.56 -12.70
C PRO A 91 5.78 -1.88 -13.26
N LEU A 92 5.85 -0.59 -13.63
CA LEU A 92 4.76 0.15 -14.28
C LEU A 92 5.00 0.39 -15.79
N ALA A 93 5.91 -0.34 -16.41
CA ALA A 93 6.13 -0.30 -17.86
C ALA A 93 6.37 1.11 -18.45
N THR A 94 6.95 2.03 -17.69
CA THR A 94 7.18 3.39 -18.18
C THR A 94 8.18 3.42 -19.34
N CYS A 95 7.88 4.29 -20.34
CA CYS A 95 8.74 4.51 -21.52
C CYS A 95 9.69 5.71 -21.32
N ARG A 96 9.70 6.35 -20.15
CA ARG A 96 10.54 7.52 -19.89
C ARG A 96 12.02 7.15 -19.94
N ALA A 97 12.79 7.88 -20.76
CA ALA A 97 14.23 7.67 -20.86
C ALA A 97 14.97 8.05 -19.57
N ALA A 98 16.05 7.32 -19.29
CA ALA A 98 16.98 7.60 -18.19
C ALA A 98 18.41 7.20 -18.61
N PRO A 99 19.46 7.78 -18.00
CA PRO A 99 20.84 7.43 -18.33
C PRO A 99 21.11 5.94 -18.14
N GLY A 100 21.68 5.28 -19.14
CA GLY A 100 21.99 3.84 -19.10
C GLY A 100 20.80 2.91 -19.26
N ALA A 101 19.56 3.41 -19.31
CA ALA A 101 18.38 2.59 -19.58
C ALA A 101 18.41 2.06 -21.03
N SER A 102 17.92 0.83 -21.22
CA SER A 102 17.78 0.18 -22.52
C SER A 102 16.30 -0.09 -22.82
N ASP A 103 15.98 -0.22 -24.11
CA ASP A 103 14.63 -0.64 -24.49
C ASP A 103 14.41 -2.12 -24.17
N MET A 104 13.29 -2.42 -23.50
CA MET A 104 12.83 -3.78 -23.26
C MET A 104 12.07 -4.33 -24.47
N ASN A 105 11.40 -3.45 -25.22
CA ASN A 105 10.58 -3.81 -26.38
C ASN A 105 10.49 -2.67 -27.39
N SER A 106 9.88 -2.95 -28.55
CA SER A 106 9.72 -2.02 -29.66
C SER A 106 8.78 -0.84 -29.38
N VAL A 107 7.94 -0.91 -28.34
CA VAL A 107 7.06 0.20 -27.92
C VAL A 107 7.73 1.15 -26.91
N GLY A 108 8.99 0.88 -26.58
CA GLY A 108 9.83 1.81 -25.83
C GLY A 108 9.79 1.65 -24.30
N VAL A 109 9.18 0.58 -23.78
CA VAL A 109 9.28 0.27 -22.34
C VAL A 109 10.75 0.09 -21.96
N LYS A 110 11.20 0.70 -20.87
CA LYS A 110 12.60 0.72 -20.48
C LYS A 110 12.95 -0.33 -19.42
N ASN A 111 14.14 -0.94 -19.57
CA ASN A 111 14.86 -1.55 -18.46
C ASN A 111 15.69 -0.48 -17.78
N PHE A 112 15.65 -0.39 -16.47
CA PHE A 112 16.46 0.53 -15.70
C PHE A 112 17.67 -0.17 -15.09
N VAL A 113 18.72 0.62 -14.77
CA VAL A 113 20.00 0.10 -14.26
C VAL A 113 19.97 -0.14 -12.76
N SER A 114 19.01 0.46 -12.04
CA SER A 114 18.82 0.26 -10.61
C SER A 114 17.35 0.45 -10.21
N TYR A 115 17.03 -0.03 -9.02
CA TYR A 115 15.71 0.16 -8.39
C TYR A 115 15.39 1.64 -8.21
N GLU A 116 16.35 2.43 -7.68
CA GLU A 116 16.19 3.86 -7.43
C GLU A 116 15.91 4.62 -8.72
N GLN A 117 16.58 4.24 -9.81
CA GLN A 117 16.31 4.82 -11.12
C GLN A 117 14.90 4.50 -11.59
N GLY A 118 14.43 3.26 -11.35
CA GLY A 118 13.07 2.84 -11.66
C GLY A 118 12.01 3.67 -10.92
N VAL A 119 12.18 3.84 -9.61
CA VAL A 119 11.29 4.67 -8.78
C VAL A 119 11.32 6.12 -9.26
N HIS A 120 12.51 6.73 -9.37
CA HIS A 120 12.67 8.13 -9.79
C HIS A 120 12.05 8.39 -11.17
N THR A 121 12.28 7.49 -12.12
CA THR A 121 11.79 7.65 -13.50
C THR A 121 10.27 7.48 -13.57
N THR A 122 9.71 6.55 -12.80
CA THR A 122 8.26 6.37 -12.67
C THR A 122 7.60 7.60 -12.04
N VAL A 123 8.16 8.13 -10.96
CA VAL A 123 7.69 9.37 -10.33
C VAL A 123 7.72 10.53 -11.34
N GLY A 124 8.82 10.69 -12.07
CA GLY A 124 8.92 11.71 -13.10
C GLY A 124 7.96 11.51 -14.29
N ALA A 125 7.57 10.27 -14.59
CA ALA A 125 6.53 9.99 -15.59
C ALA A 125 5.14 10.42 -15.08
N ILE A 126 4.80 10.08 -13.83
CA ILE A 126 3.50 10.43 -13.23
C ILE A 126 3.39 11.95 -12.99
N GLN A 127 4.50 12.64 -12.69
CA GLN A 127 4.53 14.08 -12.42
C GLN A 127 4.71 14.97 -13.66
N ASN A 128 4.65 14.43 -14.86
CA ASN A 128 4.88 15.19 -16.11
C ASN A 128 3.75 16.14 -16.53
N GLY A 129 2.71 16.29 -15.72
CA GLY A 129 1.55 17.14 -15.98
C GLY A 129 0.33 16.41 -16.56
N LEU A 130 0.52 15.27 -17.20
CA LEU A 130 -0.57 14.51 -17.85
C LEU A 130 -1.39 13.64 -16.87
N TYR A 131 -0.87 13.39 -15.67
CA TYR A 131 -1.43 12.44 -14.69
C TYR A 131 -1.94 13.12 -13.42
N GLN A 132 -2.35 14.40 -13.50
CA GLN A 132 -2.79 15.17 -12.32
C GLN A 132 -3.98 14.52 -11.59
N LYS A 133 -4.91 13.90 -12.34
CA LYS A 133 -6.05 13.18 -11.74
C LYS A 133 -5.57 11.96 -10.95
N VAL A 134 -4.57 11.23 -11.44
CA VAL A 134 -3.98 10.07 -10.74
C VAL A 134 -3.30 10.54 -9.45
N ILE A 135 -2.47 11.60 -9.52
CA ILE A 135 -1.82 12.18 -8.35
C ILE A 135 -2.86 12.64 -7.32
N THR A 136 -3.93 13.31 -7.76
CA THR A 136 -4.99 13.79 -6.88
C THR A 136 -5.69 12.64 -6.18
N ALA A 137 -6.04 11.57 -6.90
CA ALA A 137 -6.68 10.39 -6.32
C ALA A 137 -5.75 9.70 -5.31
N LEU A 138 -4.46 9.52 -5.64
CA LEU A 138 -3.46 8.95 -4.73
C LEU A 138 -3.25 9.83 -3.48
N ARG A 139 -3.22 11.16 -3.62
CA ARG A 139 -3.08 12.06 -2.47
C ARG A 139 -4.29 12.06 -1.53
N ARG A 140 -5.48 11.81 -2.04
CA ARG A 140 -6.67 11.57 -1.20
C ARG A 140 -6.52 10.27 -0.39
N GLY A 141 -6.02 9.21 -1.04
CA GLY A 141 -5.64 7.97 -0.36
C GLY A 141 -6.78 7.15 0.21
N ASP A 142 -8.01 7.43 -0.16
CA ASP A 142 -9.19 6.87 0.48
C ASP A 142 -9.97 5.87 -0.39
N ASP A 143 -9.65 5.77 -1.69
CA ASP A 143 -10.40 4.97 -2.65
C ASP A 143 -9.51 4.41 -3.77
N ALA A 144 -9.34 3.08 -3.78
CA ALA A 144 -8.55 2.39 -4.80
C ALA A 144 -9.20 2.42 -6.19
N TYR A 145 -10.53 2.44 -6.26
CA TYR A 145 -11.27 2.51 -7.53
C TYR A 145 -11.20 3.90 -8.14
N ALA A 146 -11.22 4.96 -7.33
CA ALA A 146 -11.00 6.31 -7.83
C ALA A 146 -9.61 6.47 -8.45
N VAL A 147 -8.58 5.78 -7.94
CA VAL A 147 -7.25 5.72 -8.57
C VAL A 147 -7.33 4.99 -9.91
N ALA A 148 -8.01 3.85 -9.99
CA ALA A 148 -8.19 3.11 -11.23
C ALA A 148 -8.90 3.95 -12.30
N ASP A 149 -9.95 4.68 -11.92
CA ASP A 149 -10.68 5.58 -12.83
C ASP A 149 -9.81 6.73 -13.33
N ALA A 150 -8.98 7.27 -12.46
CA ALA A 150 -8.03 8.32 -12.85
C ALA A 150 -6.95 7.81 -13.82
N ILE A 151 -6.48 6.56 -13.66
CA ILE A 151 -5.55 5.89 -14.58
C ILE A 151 -6.24 5.68 -15.93
N GLU A 152 -7.49 5.20 -15.96
CA GLU A 152 -8.28 5.01 -17.18
C GLU A 152 -8.46 6.32 -17.95
N ALA A 153 -8.77 7.39 -17.24
CA ALA A 153 -8.96 8.72 -17.82
C ALA A 153 -7.65 9.45 -18.16
N SER A 154 -6.50 8.80 -18.03
CA SER A 154 -5.18 9.34 -18.33
C SER A 154 -4.61 8.71 -19.60
N PRO A 155 -3.51 9.26 -20.17
CA PRO A 155 -2.79 8.63 -21.29
C PRO A 155 -2.24 7.22 -20.98
N TRP A 156 -2.23 6.78 -19.71
CA TRP A 156 -1.85 5.41 -19.36
C TRP A 156 -2.90 4.39 -19.81
N GLY A 157 -4.19 4.69 -19.59
CA GLY A 157 -5.31 3.97 -20.18
C GLY A 157 -5.54 2.52 -19.70
N THR A 158 -4.85 2.06 -18.65
CA THR A 158 -4.94 0.69 -18.14
C THR A 158 -5.84 0.55 -16.90
N GLY A 159 -6.59 1.58 -16.56
CA GLY A 159 -7.42 1.62 -15.35
C GLY A 159 -8.49 0.55 -15.30
N GLY A 160 -9.06 0.15 -16.45
CA GLY A 160 -9.98 -0.97 -16.55
C GLY A 160 -9.37 -2.30 -16.12
N LEU A 161 -8.09 -2.54 -16.43
CA LEU A 161 -7.34 -3.71 -15.97
C LEU A 161 -7.07 -3.62 -14.46
N VAL A 162 -6.68 -2.43 -13.96
CA VAL A 162 -6.49 -2.18 -12.53
C VAL A 162 -7.76 -2.50 -11.76
N ARG A 163 -8.91 -2.00 -12.22
CA ARG A 163 -10.24 -2.27 -11.64
C ARG A 163 -10.54 -3.78 -11.61
N SER A 164 -10.23 -4.51 -12.68
CA SER A 164 -10.41 -5.95 -12.74
C SER A 164 -9.57 -6.69 -11.69
N VAL A 165 -8.33 -6.27 -11.48
CA VAL A 165 -7.45 -6.83 -10.43
C VAL A 165 -8.00 -6.51 -9.04
N LEU A 166 -8.48 -5.29 -8.78
CA LEU A 166 -9.09 -4.92 -7.50
C LEU A 166 -10.30 -5.82 -7.18
N ARG A 167 -11.19 -6.03 -8.15
CA ARG A 167 -12.36 -6.92 -8.01
C ARG A 167 -11.96 -8.36 -7.71
N SER A 168 -10.98 -8.89 -8.43
CA SER A 168 -10.52 -10.28 -8.22
C SER A 168 -9.91 -10.49 -6.83
N ARG A 169 -9.44 -9.43 -6.18
CA ARG A 169 -8.91 -9.43 -4.82
C ARG A 169 -9.97 -9.13 -3.75
N GLY A 170 -11.24 -8.99 -4.12
CA GLY A 170 -12.33 -8.70 -3.19
C GLY A 170 -12.28 -7.29 -2.59
N VAL A 171 -11.58 -6.35 -3.22
CA VAL A 171 -11.59 -4.94 -2.79
C VAL A 171 -12.98 -4.37 -3.08
N SER A 172 -13.64 -3.84 -2.04
CA SER A 172 -14.97 -3.26 -2.19
C SER A 172 -14.90 -1.87 -2.84
N GLU A 173 -15.78 -1.63 -3.81
CA GLU A 173 -15.98 -0.31 -4.37
C GLU A 173 -16.78 0.53 -3.37
N LYS A 174 -16.36 1.78 -3.11
CA LYS A 174 -17.14 2.67 -2.27
C LYS A 174 -18.45 2.99 -2.97
N SER A 175 -19.56 2.75 -2.29
CA SER A 175 -20.87 3.25 -2.74
C SER A 175 -20.86 4.77 -2.71
N SER A 176 -21.15 5.41 -3.84
CA SER A 176 -21.29 6.86 -3.98
C SER A 176 -22.58 7.33 -3.30
#